data_c07a0aaf44e4d3c6f1a87e55066f32bd
#
_entry.id   c07a0aaf44e4d3c6f1a87e55066f32bd
#
_cell.length_a   1.000
_cell.length_b   1.000
_cell.length_c   1.000
_cell.angle_alpha   90.00
_cell.angle_beta   90.00
_cell.angle_gamma   90.00
#
_symmetry.space_group_name_H-M   'P 1'
#
loop_
_entity.id
_entity.type
_entity.pdbx_description
1 polymer ?
#
loop_
_entity_poly.entity_id
_entity_poly.type
_entity_poly.pdbx_seq_one_letter_code
_entity_poly.pdbx_strand_id
1 'polypeptide(L)'
;MTELYRHIGADVDVPAGDIGVGAREIGYMFGQYKRITNHFTGVLTGKGIEYGGSEMRPEATGYGAAYFLEEMLKTKGDSIEGKNVLISGSGNVATFAAEKINHRGGKVLTLSDSAGFIYDKDGIDEEKLKWVMAVSYTHLRAHETSPD
;
A
#
# COMPACT_ATOMS: atom_id res chain seq x y z
N MET A 1 4.05 4.56 -22.47
CA MET A 1 5.36 3.84 -22.59
C MET A 1 6.11 4.17 -23.86
N THR A 2 5.46 4.35 -25.01
CA THR A 2 6.11 4.63 -26.30
C THR A 2 7.03 5.87 -26.29
N GLU A 3 6.72 6.87 -25.50
CA GLU A 3 7.61 8.02 -25.27
C GLU A 3 8.47 7.86 -24.03
N LEU A 4 7.89 7.35 -22.94
CA LEU A 4 8.55 7.24 -21.65
C LEU A 4 9.81 6.35 -21.68
N TYR A 5 9.82 5.28 -22.47
CA TYR A 5 10.92 4.31 -22.47
C TYR A 5 12.29 4.92 -22.78
N ARG A 6 12.33 6.07 -23.45
CA ARG A 6 13.59 6.78 -23.81
C ARG A 6 14.24 7.45 -22.60
N HIS A 7 13.46 7.67 -21.53
CA HIS A 7 13.85 8.46 -20.37
C HIS A 7 14.03 7.62 -19.11
N ILE A 8 13.68 6.33 -19.17
CA ILE A 8 13.74 5.41 -18.03
C ILE A 8 14.70 4.25 -18.30
N GLY A 9 15.28 3.73 -17.26
CA GLY A 9 16.22 2.60 -17.35
C GLY A 9 16.73 2.22 -15.97
N ALA A 10 17.47 1.11 -15.89
CA ALA A 10 18.04 0.63 -14.63
C ALA A 10 19.02 1.62 -13.99
N ASP A 11 19.72 2.38 -14.83
CA ASP A 11 20.77 3.31 -14.42
C ASP A 11 20.42 4.79 -14.70
N VAL A 12 19.15 5.08 -14.94
CA VAL A 12 18.64 6.43 -15.21
C VAL A 12 17.48 6.70 -14.24
N ASP A 13 16.28 6.98 -14.74
CA ASP A 13 15.09 7.11 -13.90
C ASP A 13 14.38 5.77 -13.77
N VAL A 14 14.15 5.33 -12.54
CA VAL A 14 13.45 4.07 -12.22
C VAL A 14 12.08 4.40 -11.62
N PRO A 15 11.00 4.37 -12.42
CA PRO A 15 9.66 4.63 -11.92
C PRO A 15 9.20 3.58 -10.89
N ALA A 16 8.35 4.02 -9.98
CA ALA A 16 7.79 3.21 -8.91
C ALA A 16 6.25 3.25 -8.90
N GLY A 17 5.64 2.29 -8.23
CA GLY A 17 4.21 2.34 -7.93
C GLY A 17 3.86 3.41 -6.91
N ASP A 18 2.65 3.96 -7.02
CA ASP A 18 2.06 4.90 -6.10
C ASP A 18 0.51 4.76 -6.16
N ILE A 19 -0.26 5.76 -5.73
CA ILE A 19 -1.72 5.74 -5.73
C ILE A 19 -2.25 5.28 -7.10
N GLY A 20 -3.05 4.20 -7.10
CA GLY A 20 -3.62 3.63 -8.31
C GLY A 20 -2.66 2.82 -9.19
N VAL A 21 -1.39 2.67 -8.81
CA VAL A 21 -0.37 1.94 -9.56
C VAL A 21 0.22 0.83 -8.69
N GLY A 22 -0.29 -0.37 -8.84
CA GLY A 22 0.17 -1.56 -8.15
C GLY A 22 0.97 -2.52 -9.05
N ALA A 23 1.14 -3.76 -8.57
CA ALA A 23 1.90 -4.79 -9.29
C ALA A 23 1.37 -5.07 -10.70
N ARG A 24 0.05 -5.00 -10.90
CA ARG A 24 -0.61 -5.18 -12.20
C ARG A 24 -0.17 -4.12 -13.22
N GLU A 25 -0.25 -2.85 -12.84
CA GLU A 25 0.09 -1.71 -13.70
C GLU A 25 1.60 -1.71 -14.00
N ILE A 26 2.42 -1.99 -12.99
CA ILE A 26 3.87 -2.16 -13.15
C ILE A 26 4.17 -3.32 -14.12
N GLY A 27 3.45 -4.43 -14.03
CA GLY A 27 3.56 -5.56 -14.95
C GLY A 27 3.26 -5.16 -16.41
N TYR A 28 2.19 -4.39 -16.63
CA TYR A 28 1.86 -3.88 -17.98
C TYR A 28 2.93 -2.93 -18.50
N MET A 29 3.43 -2.01 -17.69
CA MET A 29 4.47 -1.07 -18.08
C MET A 29 5.78 -1.79 -18.40
N PHE A 30 6.18 -2.74 -17.59
CA PHE A 30 7.38 -3.54 -17.81
C PHE A 30 7.27 -4.40 -19.08
N GLY A 31 6.12 -5.06 -19.28
CA GLY A 31 5.87 -5.84 -20.49
C GLY A 31 6.00 -5.00 -21.77
N GLN A 32 5.45 -3.80 -21.79
CA GLN A 32 5.56 -2.89 -22.92
C GLN A 32 6.99 -2.34 -23.10
N TYR A 33 7.68 -2.00 -22.01
CA TYR A 33 9.08 -1.60 -22.05
C TYR A 33 9.95 -2.70 -22.69
N LYS A 34 9.80 -3.94 -22.22
CA LYS A 34 10.50 -5.10 -22.76
C LYS A 34 10.24 -5.31 -24.25
N ARG A 35 8.98 -5.13 -24.69
CA ARG A 35 8.62 -5.25 -26.13
C ARG A 35 9.30 -4.20 -26.99
N ILE A 36 9.44 -2.97 -26.51
CA ILE A 36 10.06 -1.87 -27.25
C ILE A 36 11.58 -2.01 -27.28
N THR A 37 12.20 -2.27 -26.12
CA THR A 37 13.66 -2.24 -25.97
C THR A 37 14.32 -3.59 -26.21
N ASN A 38 13.57 -4.70 -26.13
CA ASN A 38 14.06 -6.08 -26.12
C ASN A 38 15.04 -6.36 -24.97
N HIS A 39 14.93 -5.62 -23.85
CA HIS A 39 15.77 -5.77 -22.67
C HIS A 39 14.96 -6.24 -21.46
N PHE A 40 15.57 -7.10 -20.65
CA PHE A 40 15.07 -7.52 -19.34
C PHE A 40 15.95 -6.91 -18.27
N THR A 41 15.63 -5.69 -17.84
CA THR A 41 16.45 -4.87 -16.96
C THR A 41 15.66 -4.39 -15.72
N GLY A 42 16.35 -3.82 -14.75
CA GLY A 42 15.76 -3.28 -13.51
C GLY A 42 15.05 -1.93 -13.66
N VAL A 43 14.28 -1.73 -14.73
CA VAL A 43 13.74 -0.41 -15.12
C VAL A 43 12.59 0.10 -14.28
N LEU A 44 11.85 -0.73 -13.58
CA LEU A 44 10.67 -0.37 -12.78
C LEU A 44 10.76 -1.06 -11.42
N THR A 45 10.39 -0.37 -10.35
CA THR A 45 10.23 -1.01 -9.03
C THR A 45 8.85 -1.64 -8.89
N GLY A 46 8.69 -2.54 -7.91
CA GLY A 46 7.40 -3.19 -7.66
C GLY A 46 7.00 -4.27 -8.67
N LYS A 47 7.94 -4.74 -9.50
CA LYS A 47 7.72 -5.88 -10.39
C LYS A 47 7.55 -7.18 -9.60
N GLY A 48 6.74 -8.11 -10.13
CA GLY A 48 6.73 -9.48 -9.66
C GLY A 48 8.10 -10.17 -9.86
N ILE A 49 8.33 -11.27 -9.11
CA ILE A 49 9.57 -12.05 -9.16
C ILE A 49 9.85 -12.54 -10.59
N GLU A 50 8.80 -12.94 -11.31
CA GLU A 50 8.85 -13.40 -12.70
C GLU A 50 9.36 -12.32 -13.69
N TYR A 51 9.32 -11.06 -13.29
CA TYR A 51 9.82 -9.91 -14.05
C TYR A 51 11.13 -9.35 -13.50
N GLY A 52 11.84 -10.12 -12.68
CA GLY A 52 13.10 -9.71 -12.07
C GLY A 52 12.94 -8.75 -10.89
N GLY A 53 11.76 -8.72 -10.28
CA GLY A 53 11.49 -7.96 -9.07
C GLY A 53 11.92 -8.69 -7.80
N SER A 54 11.89 -7.98 -6.69
CA SER A 54 12.06 -8.54 -5.35
C SER A 54 10.74 -9.10 -4.82
N GLU A 55 10.82 -10.01 -3.86
CA GLU A 55 9.63 -10.43 -3.12
C GLU A 55 9.03 -9.22 -2.39
N MET A 56 7.80 -8.87 -2.77
CA MET A 56 7.07 -7.78 -2.13
C MET A 56 6.30 -8.28 -0.92
N ARG A 57 6.41 -7.55 0.17
CA ARG A 57 5.56 -7.74 1.36
C ARG A 57 4.54 -6.60 1.41
N PRO A 58 3.26 -6.87 1.14
CA PRO A 58 2.21 -5.83 1.14
C PRO A 58 2.13 -5.08 2.47
N GLU A 59 2.40 -5.77 3.57
CA GLU A 59 2.37 -5.24 4.93
C GLU A 59 3.56 -4.34 5.30
N ALA A 60 4.64 -4.36 4.55
CA ALA A 60 5.92 -3.78 4.97
C ALA A 60 5.82 -2.29 5.32
N THR A 61 5.15 -1.49 4.51
CA THR A 61 5.03 -0.03 4.73
C THR A 61 4.15 0.27 5.94
N GLY A 62 3.00 -0.39 6.05
CA GLY A 62 2.09 -0.21 7.19
C GLY A 62 2.72 -0.65 8.52
N TYR A 63 3.39 -1.80 8.52
CA TYR A 63 4.12 -2.29 9.69
C TYR A 63 5.28 -1.37 10.06
N GLY A 64 6.03 -0.90 9.07
CA GLY A 64 7.12 0.05 9.28
C GLY A 64 6.64 1.35 9.92
N ALA A 65 5.49 1.88 9.50
CA ALA A 65 4.88 3.06 10.11
C ALA A 65 4.52 2.81 11.59
N ALA A 66 3.95 1.64 11.92
CA ALA A 66 3.61 1.29 13.30
C ALA A 66 4.87 1.12 14.16
N TYR A 67 5.94 0.50 13.66
CA TYR A 67 7.21 0.39 14.37
C TYR A 67 7.87 1.75 14.58
N PHE A 68 7.84 2.62 13.57
CA PHE A 68 8.37 3.96 13.72
C PHE A 68 7.61 4.77 14.77
N LEU A 69 6.26 4.67 14.79
CA LEU A 69 5.44 5.27 15.83
C LEU A 69 5.83 4.76 17.23
N GLU A 70 6.05 3.46 17.38
CA GLU A 70 6.48 2.85 18.64
C GLU A 70 7.81 3.45 19.10
N GLU A 71 8.79 3.59 18.23
CA GLU A 71 10.07 4.21 18.56
C GLU A 71 9.93 5.69 18.92
N MET A 72 9.06 6.43 18.21
CA MET A 72 8.74 7.82 18.56
C MET A 72 8.13 7.94 19.96
N LEU A 73 7.21 7.04 20.34
CA LEU A 73 6.59 7.05 21.67
C LEU A 73 7.61 6.71 22.76
N LYS A 74 8.50 5.76 22.51
CA LYS A 74 9.59 5.39 23.44
C LYS A 74 10.47 6.59 23.81
N THR A 75 10.71 7.52 22.91
CA THR A 75 11.49 8.75 23.21
C THR A 75 10.84 9.62 24.30
N LYS A 76 9.54 9.43 24.53
CA LYS A 76 8.76 10.13 25.57
C LYS A 76 8.42 9.23 26.77
N GLY A 77 8.99 8.02 26.83
CA GLY A 77 8.66 7.03 27.84
C GLY A 77 7.23 6.48 27.73
N ASP A 78 6.66 6.47 26.53
CA ASP A 78 5.29 6.09 26.24
C ASP A 78 5.24 4.87 25.30
N SER A 79 4.04 4.27 25.11
CA SER A 79 3.82 3.10 24.26
C SER A 79 2.52 3.20 23.47
N ILE A 80 2.32 2.32 22.50
CA ILE A 80 1.07 2.18 21.73
C ILE A 80 -0.03 1.53 22.59
N GLU A 81 0.35 0.71 23.57
CA GLU A 81 -0.56 -0.08 24.38
C GLU A 81 -1.62 0.79 25.06
N GLY A 82 -2.89 0.43 24.93
CA GLY A 82 -4.04 1.13 25.50
C GLY A 82 -4.40 2.46 24.84
N LYS A 83 -3.69 2.89 23.81
CA LYS A 83 -4.00 4.15 23.12
C LYS A 83 -5.10 4.02 22.10
N ASN A 84 -5.93 5.05 22.01
CA ASN A 84 -6.83 5.26 20.87
C ASN A 84 -6.05 5.85 19.70
N VAL A 85 -6.15 5.21 18.54
CA VAL A 85 -5.41 5.58 17.35
C VAL A 85 -6.38 5.91 16.22
N LEU A 86 -6.16 7.05 15.57
CA LEU A 86 -6.90 7.46 14.39
C LEU A 86 -6.01 7.24 13.16
N ILE A 87 -6.56 6.56 12.15
CA ILE A 87 -5.88 6.31 10.88
C ILE A 87 -6.70 6.93 9.77
N SER A 88 -6.05 7.68 8.90
CA SER A 88 -6.59 8.17 7.64
C SER A 88 -6.20 7.24 6.51
N GLY A 89 -7.13 6.95 5.60
CA GLY A 89 -6.96 5.99 4.52
C GLY A 89 -7.59 4.63 4.80
N SER A 90 -7.73 3.81 3.76
CA SER A 90 -8.22 2.43 3.81
C SER A 90 -7.48 1.50 2.84
N GLY A 91 -6.41 1.99 2.23
CA GLY A 91 -5.52 1.20 1.37
C GLY A 91 -4.55 0.33 2.15
N ASN A 92 -3.64 -0.36 1.45
CA ASN A 92 -2.67 -1.30 2.04
C ASN A 92 -1.92 -0.72 3.24
N VAL A 93 -1.39 0.50 3.13
CA VAL A 93 -0.61 1.10 4.23
C VAL A 93 -1.47 1.28 5.47
N ALA A 94 -2.68 1.85 5.32
CA ALA A 94 -3.59 2.11 6.42
C ALA A 94 -4.06 0.82 7.10
N THR A 95 -4.46 -0.18 6.32
CA THR A 95 -5.00 -1.44 6.84
C THR A 95 -3.93 -2.27 7.56
N PHE A 96 -2.73 -2.37 6.99
CA PHE A 96 -1.63 -3.07 7.67
C PHE A 96 -1.06 -2.29 8.86
N ALA A 97 -1.09 -0.96 8.84
CA ALA A 97 -0.79 -0.16 10.03
C ALA A 97 -1.81 -0.42 11.15
N ALA A 98 -3.12 -0.45 10.81
CA ALA A 98 -4.17 -0.78 11.76
C ALA A 98 -3.99 -2.16 12.38
N GLU A 99 -3.74 -3.17 11.57
CA GLU A 99 -3.45 -4.53 12.02
C GLU A 99 -2.29 -4.57 13.01
N LYS A 100 -1.16 -3.93 12.65
CA LYS A 100 0.03 -3.93 13.51
C LYS A 100 -0.19 -3.15 14.80
N ILE A 101 -0.90 -2.04 14.77
CA ILE A 101 -1.25 -1.26 15.96
C ILE A 101 -2.13 -2.07 16.90
N ASN A 102 -3.14 -2.78 16.38
CA ASN A 102 -3.98 -3.67 17.19
C ASN A 102 -3.13 -4.80 17.84
N HIS A 103 -2.20 -5.41 17.08
CA HIS A 103 -1.27 -6.41 17.62
C HIS A 103 -0.35 -5.86 18.72
N ARG A 104 -0.10 -4.55 18.74
CA ARG A 104 0.68 -3.86 19.78
C ARG A 104 -0.16 -3.33 20.93
N GLY A 105 -1.44 -3.73 21.02
CA GLY A 105 -2.34 -3.34 22.12
C GLY A 105 -2.95 -1.95 21.98
N GLY A 106 -2.77 -1.27 20.85
CA GLY A 106 -3.50 -0.04 20.51
C GLY A 106 -4.93 -0.35 20.08
N LYS A 107 -5.79 0.66 20.08
CA LYS A 107 -7.16 0.57 19.60
C LYS A 107 -7.34 1.50 18.40
N VAL A 108 -7.49 0.95 17.20
CA VAL A 108 -7.77 1.73 16.01
C VAL A 108 -9.26 2.08 15.95
N LEU A 109 -9.57 3.36 15.84
CA LEU A 109 -10.95 3.87 15.87
C LEU A 109 -11.48 4.29 14.50
N THR A 110 -10.60 4.67 13.57
CA THR A 110 -11.01 5.23 12.27
C THR A 110 -10.26 4.62 11.11
N LEU A 111 -10.93 4.54 9.97
CA LEU A 111 -10.36 4.42 8.62
C LEU A 111 -11.15 5.35 7.70
N SER A 112 -10.56 5.78 6.58
CA SER A 112 -11.23 6.69 5.66
C SER A 112 -10.85 6.44 4.19
N ASP A 113 -11.68 6.91 3.28
CA ASP A 113 -11.40 7.00 1.86
C ASP A 113 -11.84 8.37 1.30
N SER A 114 -11.91 8.52 -0.02
CA SER A 114 -12.37 9.75 -0.67
C SER A 114 -13.87 10.04 -0.47
N ALA A 115 -14.68 9.02 -0.15
CA ALA A 115 -16.12 9.13 0.04
C ALA A 115 -16.53 9.44 1.48
N GLY A 116 -15.65 9.13 2.46
CA GLY A 116 -15.95 9.35 3.86
C GLY A 116 -15.01 8.66 4.84
N PHE A 117 -15.50 8.47 6.05
CA PHE A 117 -14.75 7.77 7.10
C PHE A 117 -15.69 6.85 7.89
N ILE A 118 -15.10 5.84 8.48
CA ILE A 118 -15.74 5.02 9.51
C ILE A 118 -15.14 5.39 10.86
N TYR A 119 -15.98 5.39 11.88
CA TYR A 119 -15.58 5.58 13.28
C TYR A 119 -16.26 4.50 14.12
N ASP A 120 -15.45 3.73 14.84
CA ASP A 120 -15.93 2.73 15.78
C ASP A 120 -15.31 2.99 17.15
N LYS A 121 -16.16 3.40 18.12
CA LYS A 121 -15.74 3.68 19.51
C LYS A 121 -15.20 2.43 20.24
N ASP A 122 -15.65 1.24 19.81
CA ASP A 122 -15.24 -0.02 20.40
C ASP A 122 -13.97 -0.59 19.75
N GLY A 123 -13.54 0.03 18.66
CA GLY A 123 -12.34 -0.28 17.90
C GLY A 123 -12.61 -1.14 16.67
N ILE A 124 -11.80 -0.91 15.64
CA ILE A 124 -11.78 -1.71 14.40
C ILE A 124 -10.89 -2.92 14.66
N ASP A 125 -11.49 -4.05 15.04
CA ASP A 125 -10.81 -5.31 15.27
C ASP A 125 -10.38 -6.00 13.97
N GLU A 126 -9.79 -7.18 14.08
CA GLU A 126 -9.28 -7.95 12.94
C GLU A 126 -10.41 -8.37 11.98
N GLU A 127 -11.60 -8.71 12.48
CA GLU A 127 -12.73 -9.13 11.67
C GLU A 127 -13.26 -7.95 10.83
N LYS A 128 -13.48 -6.80 11.49
CA LYS A 128 -13.89 -5.55 10.83
C LYS A 128 -12.84 -5.09 9.82
N LEU A 129 -11.57 -5.22 10.15
CA LEU A 129 -10.47 -4.86 9.26
C LEU A 129 -10.45 -5.72 7.99
N LYS A 130 -10.63 -7.03 8.12
CA LYS A 130 -10.78 -7.95 6.98
C LYS A 130 -11.96 -7.57 6.08
N TRP A 131 -13.07 -7.17 6.69
CA TRP A 131 -14.23 -6.69 5.94
C TRP A 131 -13.93 -5.41 5.16
N VAL A 132 -13.29 -4.42 5.78
CA VAL A 132 -12.86 -3.17 5.12
C VAL A 132 -11.93 -3.47 3.94
N MET A 133 -10.94 -4.36 4.12
CA MET A 133 -10.02 -4.76 3.05
C MET A 133 -10.77 -5.38 1.86
N ALA A 134 -11.74 -6.27 2.14
CA ALA A 134 -12.54 -6.91 1.09
C ALA A 134 -13.42 -5.91 0.32
N VAL A 135 -14.04 -4.96 1.03
CA VAL A 135 -14.90 -3.92 0.42
C VAL A 135 -14.07 -2.93 -0.39
N SER A 136 -12.96 -2.45 0.14
CA SER A 136 -12.04 -1.56 -0.60
C SER A 136 -11.55 -2.19 -1.90
N TYR A 137 -11.24 -3.48 -1.89
CA TYR A 137 -10.83 -4.20 -3.09
C TYR A 137 -11.95 -4.29 -4.15
N THR A 138 -13.21 -4.44 -3.72
CA THR A 138 -14.36 -4.51 -4.63
C THR A 138 -14.77 -3.15 -5.18
N HIS A 139 -14.69 -2.09 -4.38
CA HIS A 139 -14.98 -0.72 -4.82
C HIS A 139 -13.98 -0.20 -5.85
N LEU A 140 -12.69 -0.45 -5.68
CA LEU A 140 -11.65 -0.13 -6.66
C LEU A 140 -11.93 -0.79 -8.01
N ARG A 141 -12.40 -2.06 -8.02
CA ARG A 141 -12.80 -2.75 -9.25
C ARG A 141 -14.05 -2.16 -9.91
N ALA A 142 -15.02 -1.69 -9.14
CA ALA A 142 -16.25 -1.12 -9.68
C ALA A 142 -16.01 0.21 -10.43
N HIS A 143 -15.04 1.02 -10.01
CA HIS A 143 -14.64 2.24 -10.71
C HIS A 143 -13.86 1.97 -12.01
N GLU A 144 -13.21 0.81 -12.14
CA GLU A 144 -12.47 0.44 -13.35
C GLU A 144 -13.35 -0.11 -14.49
N THR A 145 -14.63 -0.38 -14.24
CA THR A 145 -15.57 -0.99 -15.19
C THR A 145 -16.65 -0.05 -15.72
N SER A 146 -16.60 1.25 -15.45
CA SER A 146 -17.45 2.23 -16.14
C SER A 146 -16.84 2.55 -17.50
N PRO A 147 -17.48 2.14 -18.61
CA PRO A 147 -17.10 2.64 -19.92
C PRO A 147 -17.65 4.05 -20.06
N ASP A 148 -16.79 5.05 -20.26
CA ASP A 148 -17.15 6.29 -20.94
C ASP A 148 -17.20 6.06 -22.46
#